data_a3f25a902cdb07c9c64d048686307acf
#
_entry.id   a3f25a902cdb07c9c64d048686307acf
#
_cell.length_a   1.000
_cell.length_b   1.000
_cell.length_c   1.000
_cell.angle_alpha   90.00
_cell.angle_beta   90.00
_cell.angle_gamma   90.00
#
_symmetry.space_group_name_H-M   'P 1'
#
loop_
_entity.id
_entity.type
_entity.pdbx_description
1 polymer ?
#
loop_
_entity_poly.entity_id
_entity_poly.type
_entity_poly.pdbx_seq_one_letter_code
_entity_poly.pdbx_strand_id
1 'polypeptide(L)'
;MPSVSPTVLAIDTATDVCSVAVLHGDQLTELVEIVGHGHSERALPMIDAALVKARVSLGDIDVFAFGAGPGSFTGLRIACGIAQGLAYGKRKRVVPVGNLRALAARAFAMVTGGDLLLAAIDARMNEAYCAIYRRDEPVSEVRAPALERPQSLAQLATVEKVDIVAGNALTVFSGIWLHDKAWIALPDVTPSAASIAHLARFDTAHGLTLAPEQAAPVYVRDRVALTIEERRQVA
;
A
#
# COMPACT_ATOMS: atom_id res chain seq x y z
N MET A 1 -9.49 -31.56 5.75
CA MET A 1 -10.41 -30.55 6.28
C MET A 1 -10.22 -29.29 5.44
N PRO A 2 -11.25 -28.57 5.01
CA PRO A 2 -11.03 -27.29 4.35
C PRO A 2 -10.27 -26.40 5.33
N SER A 3 -9.13 -25.89 4.93
CA SER A 3 -8.36 -24.95 5.74
C SER A 3 -9.23 -23.68 5.91
N VAL A 4 -9.59 -23.38 7.15
CA VAL A 4 -10.29 -22.12 7.43
C VAL A 4 -9.37 -20.98 7.00
N SER A 5 -9.88 -20.14 6.10
CA SER A 5 -9.13 -18.97 5.64
C SER A 5 -8.76 -18.06 6.83
N PRO A 6 -7.52 -17.60 6.94
CA PRO A 6 -7.10 -16.79 8.09
C PRO A 6 -7.90 -15.49 8.18
N THR A 7 -8.25 -15.10 9.40
CA THR A 7 -8.82 -13.79 9.72
C THR A 7 -7.69 -12.75 9.75
N VAL A 8 -7.80 -11.72 8.92
CA VAL A 8 -6.77 -10.69 8.75
C VAL A 8 -7.26 -9.34 9.28
N LEU A 9 -6.46 -8.68 10.10
CA LEU A 9 -6.59 -7.25 10.39
C LEU A 9 -5.49 -6.52 9.61
N ALA A 10 -5.88 -5.59 8.75
CA ALA A 10 -4.97 -4.80 7.93
C ALA A 10 -5.05 -3.30 8.27
N ILE A 11 -3.92 -2.60 8.18
CA ILE A 11 -3.79 -1.18 8.50
C ILE A 11 -2.98 -0.50 7.41
N ASP A 12 -3.45 0.65 6.91
CA ASP A 12 -2.67 1.53 6.05
C ASP A 12 -2.75 2.98 6.52
N THR A 13 -1.59 3.59 6.62
CA THR A 13 -1.39 5.00 7.01
C THR A 13 -0.31 5.66 6.14
N ALA A 14 -0.07 5.09 4.95
CA ALA A 14 1.03 5.52 4.08
C ALA A 14 0.75 6.81 3.30
N THR A 15 -0.50 7.26 3.24
CA THR A 15 -0.96 8.47 2.55
C THR A 15 -1.69 9.41 3.53
N ASP A 16 -2.39 10.43 3.05
CA ASP A 16 -3.26 11.27 3.88
C ASP A 16 -4.52 10.52 4.37
N VAL A 17 -4.72 9.31 3.86
CA VAL A 17 -5.82 8.42 4.23
C VAL A 17 -5.34 7.43 5.30
N CYS A 18 -6.13 7.28 6.36
CA CYS A 18 -6.03 6.19 7.32
C CYS A 18 -7.09 5.14 6.97
N SER A 19 -6.70 3.91 6.74
CA SER A 19 -7.65 2.82 6.52
C SER A 19 -7.33 1.62 7.39
N VAL A 20 -8.39 0.94 7.83
CA VAL A 20 -8.34 -0.29 8.62
C VAL A 20 -9.34 -1.27 8.03
N ALA A 21 -8.95 -2.52 7.84
CA ALA A 21 -9.83 -3.57 7.36
C ALA A 21 -9.73 -4.84 8.18
N VAL A 22 -10.89 -5.49 8.38
CA VAL A 22 -11.00 -6.85 8.93
C VAL A 22 -11.58 -7.74 7.84
N LEU A 23 -10.84 -8.78 7.46
CA LEU A 23 -11.26 -9.78 6.51
C LEU A 23 -11.46 -11.10 7.25
N HIS A 24 -12.72 -11.49 7.46
CA HIS A 24 -13.12 -12.71 8.18
C HIS A 24 -14.01 -13.60 7.30
N GLY A 25 -13.53 -14.81 6.99
CA GLY A 25 -14.17 -15.61 5.93
C GLY A 25 -14.20 -14.81 4.63
N ASP A 26 -15.36 -14.68 3.99
CA ASP A 26 -15.56 -13.87 2.78
C ASP A 26 -16.07 -12.45 3.09
N GLN A 27 -16.24 -12.12 4.37
CA GLN A 27 -16.71 -10.80 4.78
C GLN A 27 -15.55 -9.84 4.99
N LEU A 28 -15.60 -8.73 4.26
CA LEU A 28 -14.67 -7.61 4.38
C LEU A 28 -15.38 -6.44 5.06
N THR A 29 -14.81 -5.95 6.14
CA THR A 29 -15.20 -4.70 6.79
C THR A 29 -14.05 -3.71 6.67
N GLU A 30 -14.25 -2.59 6.01
CA GLU A 30 -13.25 -1.53 5.91
C GLU A 30 -13.80 -0.22 6.49
N LEU A 31 -12.93 0.52 7.18
CA LEU A 31 -13.12 1.90 7.61
C LEU A 31 -12.03 2.76 6.97
N VAL A 32 -12.42 3.92 6.44
CA VAL A 32 -11.53 4.84 5.73
C VAL A 32 -11.79 6.25 6.21
N GLU A 33 -10.76 6.98 6.60
CA GLU A 33 -10.83 8.38 7.00
C GLU A 33 -9.69 9.18 6.36
N ILE A 34 -9.97 10.39 5.93
CA ILE A 34 -8.94 11.35 5.52
C ILE A 34 -8.52 12.12 6.76
N VAL A 35 -7.31 11.85 7.25
CA VAL A 35 -6.83 12.36 8.55
C VAL A 35 -5.64 13.32 8.43
N GLY A 36 -5.03 13.42 7.25
CA GLY A 36 -3.84 14.25 7.05
C GLY A 36 -2.69 13.83 7.97
N HIS A 37 -2.54 14.46 9.12
CA HIS A 37 -1.49 14.16 10.10
C HIS A 37 -1.97 13.42 11.36
N GLY A 38 -3.26 13.09 11.45
CA GLY A 38 -3.90 12.50 12.64
C GLY A 38 -3.83 10.98 12.76
N HIS A 39 -2.98 10.28 12.00
CA HIS A 39 -2.94 8.80 11.94
C HIS A 39 -2.71 8.13 13.29
N SER A 40 -1.80 8.66 14.12
CA SER A 40 -1.49 8.09 15.43
C SER A 40 -2.67 8.11 16.41
N GLU A 41 -3.52 9.11 16.29
CA GLU A 41 -4.70 9.28 17.14
C GLU A 41 -5.90 8.49 16.63
N ARG A 42 -5.98 8.26 15.31
CA ARG A 42 -7.14 7.67 14.66
C ARG A 42 -7.04 6.16 14.46
N ALA A 43 -5.85 5.62 14.22
CA ALA A 43 -5.69 4.24 13.80
C ALA A 43 -6.22 3.21 14.83
N LEU A 44 -5.89 3.36 16.13
CA LEU A 44 -6.38 2.45 17.17
C LEU A 44 -7.90 2.53 17.37
N PRO A 45 -8.53 3.71 17.50
CA PRO A 45 -9.99 3.82 17.52
C PRO A 45 -10.68 3.21 16.28
N MET A 46 -10.09 3.37 15.09
CA MET A 46 -10.61 2.74 13.87
C MET A 46 -10.49 1.23 13.90
N ILE A 47 -9.42 0.67 14.49
CA ILE A 47 -9.28 -0.78 14.68
C ILE A 47 -10.40 -1.30 15.57
N ASP A 48 -10.65 -0.68 16.72
CA ASP A 48 -11.71 -1.08 17.63
C ASP A 48 -13.09 -1.03 16.94
N ALA A 49 -13.36 0.05 16.22
CA ALA A 49 -14.61 0.21 15.47
C ALA A 49 -14.75 -0.82 14.34
N ALA A 50 -13.68 -1.16 13.62
CA ALA A 50 -13.67 -2.17 12.57
C ALA A 50 -13.95 -3.57 13.13
N LEU A 51 -13.34 -3.94 14.26
CA LEU A 51 -13.56 -5.20 14.96
C LEU A 51 -15.02 -5.34 15.40
N VAL A 52 -15.59 -4.30 16.04
CA VAL A 52 -16.99 -4.27 16.45
C VAL A 52 -17.91 -4.43 15.25
N LYS A 53 -17.68 -3.69 14.16
CA LYS A 53 -18.49 -3.75 12.94
C LYS A 53 -18.41 -5.11 12.26
N ALA A 54 -17.23 -5.73 12.26
CA ALA A 54 -17.00 -7.07 11.73
C ALA A 54 -17.54 -8.19 12.65
N ARG A 55 -17.93 -7.87 13.90
CA ARG A 55 -18.30 -8.83 14.95
C ARG A 55 -17.18 -9.84 15.24
N VAL A 56 -15.95 -9.39 15.21
CA VAL A 56 -14.74 -10.17 15.44
C VAL A 56 -14.00 -9.57 16.63
N SER A 57 -13.51 -10.41 17.53
CA SER A 57 -12.63 -9.95 18.61
C SER A 57 -11.17 -9.88 18.15
N LEU A 58 -10.34 -9.12 18.85
CA LEU A 58 -8.89 -9.08 18.57
C LEU A 58 -8.22 -10.45 18.77
N GLY A 59 -8.85 -11.35 19.56
CA GLY A 59 -8.39 -12.73 19.77
C GLY A 59 -8.58 -13.63 18.56
N ASP A 60 -9.56 -13.32 17.72
CA ASP A 60 -9.94 -14.11 16.54
C ASP A 60 -9.07 -13.75 15.31
N ILE A 61 -8.23 -12.71 15.43
CA ILE A 61 -7.31 -12.33 14.36
C ILE A 61 -6.16 -13.34 14.28
N ASP A 62 -5.95 -13.91 13.11
CA ASP A 62 -4.87 -14.87 12.84
C ASP A 62 -3.59 -14.21 12.38
N VAL A 63 -3.70 -13.11 11.62
CA VAL A 63 -2.55 -12.37 11.10
C VAL A 63 -2.84 -10.87 11.05
N PHE A 64 -1.81 -10.08 11.35
CA PHE A 64 -1.84 -8.63 11.26
C PHE A 64 -1.07 -8.19 10.01
N ALA A 65 -1.67 -7.35 9.19
CA ALA A 65 -1.04 -6.84 7.97
C ALA A 65 -0.93 -5.32 8.00
N PHE A 66 0.05 -4.79 7.30
CA PHE A 66 0.23 -3.34 7.21
C PHE A 66 0.81 -2.92 5.86
N GLY A 67 0.48 -1.70 5.45
CA GLY A 67 1.11 -1.04 4.30
C GLY A 67 2.57 -0.75 4.62
N ALA A 68 3.48 -1.51 4.00
CA ALA A 68 4.89 -1.47 4.33
C ALA A 68 5.68 -0.39 3.57
N GLY A 69 5.09 0.21 2.54
CA GLY A 69 5.72 1.24 1.72
C GLY A 69 5.72 0.90 0.22
N PRO A 70 6.17 1.85 -0.60
CA PRO A 70 6.58 3.22 -0.25
C PRO A 70 5.40 4.12 0.14
N GLY A 71 5.71 5.21 0.87
CA GLY A 71 4.72 6.19 1.33
C GLY A 71 5.28 7.17 2.36
N SER A 72 4.40 7.82 3.12
CA SER A 72 4.77 8.72 4.20
C SER A 72 5.64 8.03 5.25
N PHE A 73 6.82 8.59 5.51
CA PHE A 73 7.78 8.05 6.47
C PHE A 73 7.20 7.83 7.89
N THR A 74 6.44 8.81 8.39
CA THR A 74 5.77 8.71 9.68
C THR A 74 4.62 7.73 9.63
N GLY A 75 3.81 7.80 8.57
CA GLY A 75 2.67 6.89 8.37
C GLY A 75 3.11 5.42 8.36
N LEU A 76 4.11 5.07 7.57
CA LEU A 76 4.62 3.69 7.50
C LEU A 76 5.05 3.13 8.86
N ARG A 77 5.65 3.97 9.70
CA ARG A 77 6.07 3.56 11.05
C ARG A 77 4.88 3.40 11.99
N ILE A 78 3.83 4.20 11.84
CA ILE A 78 2.60 4.07 12.63
C ILE A 78 1.94 2.73 12.32
N ALA A 79 1.67 2.42 11.04
CA ALA A 79 1.06 1.15 10.65
C ALA A 79 1.90 -0.05 11.09
N CYS A 80 3.22 -0.02 10.83
CA CYS A 80 4.14 -1.06 11.22
C CYS A 80 4.14 -1.27 12.74
N GLY A 81 4.30 -0.20 13.53
CA GLY A 81 4.37 -0.28 14.98
C GLY A 81 3.07 -0.80 15.61
N ILE A 82 1.90 -0.39 15.09
CA ILE A 82 0.61 -0.90 15.55
C ILE A 82 0.48 -2.39 15.21
N ALA A 83 0.73 -2.79 13.96
CA ALA A 83 0.64 -4.19 13.55
C ALA A 83 1.61 -5.08 14.35
N GLN A 84 2.84 -4.62 14.53
CA GLN A 84 3.87 -5.28 15.33
C GLN A 84 3.44 -5.45 16.79
N GLY A 85 2.98 -4.37 17.44
CA GLY A 85 2.57 -4.39 18.85
C GLY A 85 1.37 -5.30 19.11
N LEU A 86 0.35 -5.24 18.24
CA LEU A 86 -0.83 -6.10 18.34
C LEU A 86 -0.48 -7.57 18.11
N ALA A 87 0.31 -7.86 17.06
CA ALA A 87 0.76 -9.22 16.75
C ALA A 87 1.63 -9.80 17.88
N TYR A 88 2.55 -9.02 18.43
CA TYR A 88 3.38 -9.43 19.55
C TYR A 88 2.55 -9.78 20.80
N GLY A 89 1.63 -8.88 21.17
CA GLY A 89 0.73 -9.10 22.33
C GLY A 89 -0.19 -10.30 22.17
N LYS A 90 -0.54 -10.67 20.93
CA LYS A 90 -1.39 -11.83 20.61
C LYS A 90 -0.61 -13.07 20.17
N ARG A 91 0.71 -13.04 20.12
CA ARG A 91 1.59 -14.13 19.64
C ARG A 91 1.20 -14.60 18.24
N LYS A 92 0.89 -13.65 17.37
CA LYS A 92 0.49 -13.86 15.97
C LYS A 92 1.59 -13.38 15.03
N ARG A 93 1.42 -13.67 13.74
CA ARG A 93 2.36 -13.27 12.67
C ARG A 93 1.96 -11.92 12.08
N VAL A 94 2.90 -11.30 11.36
CA VAL A 94 2.65 -10.09 10.57
C VAL A 94 2.96 -10.32 9.09
N VAL A 95 2.27 -9.56 8.24
CA VAL A 95 2.49 -9.53 6.79
C VAL A 95 2.68 -8.09 6.35
N PRO A 96 3.90 -7.72 5.93
CA PRO A 96 4.13 -6.44 5.26
C PRO A 96 3.65 -6.53 3.81
N VAL A 97 2.80 -5.61 3.38
CA VAL A 97 2.31 -5.54 1.99
C VAL A 97 2.77 -4.24 1.36
N GLY A 98 3.39 -4.31 0.19
CA GLY A 98 3.81 -3.12 -0.55
C GLY A 98 2.63 -2.24 -0.94
N ASN A 99 2.73 -0.93 -0.67
CA ASN A 99 1.63 0.02 -0.94
C ASN A 99 1.33 0.15 -2.45
N LEU A 100 2.34 0.12 -3.31
CA LEU A 100 2.11 0.12 -4.77
C LEU A 100 1.44 -1.17 -5.24
N ARG A 101 1.75 -2.33 -4.62
CA ARG A 101 1.06 -3.61 -4.89
C ARG A 101 -0.40 -3.54 -4.44
N ALA A 102 -0.68 -2.97 -3.28
CA ALA A 102 -2.03 -2.78 -2.76
C ALA A 102 -2.84 -1.80 -3.64
N LEU A 103 -2.20 -0.73 -4.13
CA LEU A 103 -2.80 0.20 -5.09
C LEU A 103 -3.13 -0.51 -6.40
N ALA A 104 -2.20 -1.31 -6.95
CA ALA A 104 -2.42 -2.05 -8.18
C ALA A 104 -3.56 -3.06 -8.04
N ALA A 105 -3.62 -3.81 -6.93
CA ALA A 105 -4.72 -4.75 -6.67
C ALA A 105 -6.08 -4.04 -6.63
N ARG A 106 -6.16 -2.87 -5.98
CA ARG A 106 -7.37 -2.05 -5.96
C ARG A 106 -7.74 -1.53 -7.33
N ALA A 107 -6.78 -1.02 -8.09
CA ALA A 107 -7.01 -0.50 -9.43
C ALA A 107 -7.51 -1.59 -10.40
N PHE A 108 -6.92 -2.77 -10.37
CA PHE A 108 -7.37 -3.90 -11.16
C PHE A 108 -8.80 -4.35 -10.83
N ALA A 109 -9.24 -4.22 -9.58
CA ALA A 109 -10.61 -4.53 -9.17
C ALA A 109 -11.63 -3.51 -9.70
N MET A 110 -11.21 -2.30 -10.06
CA MET A 110 -12.09 -1.23 -10.54
C MET A 110 -12.34 -1.26 -12.05
N VAL A 111 -11.53 -1.99 -12.81
CA VAL A 111 -11.61 -2.03 -14.27
C VAL A 111 -11.59 -3.45 -14.81
N THR A 112 -12.28 -3.71 -15.89
CA THR A 112 -12.42 -5.05 -16.49
C THR A 112 -11.40 -5.36 -17.59
N GLY A 113 -10.56 -4.40 -17.96
CA GLY A 113 -9.56 -4.57 -19.03
C GLY A 113 -8.16 -4.16 -18.58
N GLY A 114 -7.17 -4.52 -19.39
CA GLY A 114 -5.77 -4.22 -19.18
C GLY A 114 -5.05 -5.21 -18.26
N ASP A 115 -3.88 -5.67 -18.69
CA ASP A 115 -3.10 -6.69 -17.99
C ASP A 115 -1.89 -6.10 -17.27
N LEU A 116 -1.34 -4.96 -17.76
CA LEU A 116 -0.19 -4.30 -17.15
C LEU A 116 -0.59 -2.93 -16.60
N LEU A 117 -0.18 -2.67 -15.36
CA LEU A 117 -0.50 -1.44 -14.64
C LEU A 117 0.78 -0.79 -14.10
N LEU A 118 0.96 0.50 -14.41
CA LEU A 118 1.91 1.38 -13.72
C LEU A 118 1.23 2.00 -12.50
N ALA A 119 1.63 1.59 -11.32
CA ALA A 119 1.28 2.25 -10.07
C ALA A 119 2.26 3.40 -9.82
N ALA A 120 1.76 4.62 -9.63
CA ALA A 120 2.61 5.79 -9.42
C ALA A 120 2.02 6.75 -8.38
N ILE A 121 2.77 7.01 -7.30
CA ILE A 121 2.36 7.92 -6.23
C ILE A 121 3.40 9.02 -6.04
N ASP A 122 2.94 10.22 -5.67
CA ASP A 122 3.81 11.35 -5.34
C ASP A 122 4.77 11.01 -4.19
N ALA A 123 6.08 11.13 -4.46
CA ALA A 123 7.13 10.92 -3.47
C ALA A 123 7.64 12.23 -2.86
N ARG A 124 6.98 13.36 -3.16
CA ARG A 124 7.45 14.71 -2.86
C ARG A 124 8.75 15.04 -3.59
N MET A 125 9.25 16.28 -3.43
CA MET A 125 10.52 16.75 -4.02
C MET A 125 10.58 16.58 -5.55
N ASN A 126 9.44 16.69 -6.23
CA ASN A 126 9.29 16.48 -7.68
C ASN A 126 9.77 15.09 -8.14
N GLU A 127 9.43 14.05 -7.37
CA GLU A 127 9.70 12.65 -7.66
C GLU A 127 8.44 11.82 -7.41
N ALA A 128 8.38 10.62 -8.00
CA ALA A 128 7.31 9.65 -7.80
C ALA A 128 7.88 8.28 -7.44
N TYR A 129 7.23 7.60 -6.51
CA TYR A 129 7.39 6.15 -6.37
C TYR A 129 6.56 5.45 -7.42
N CYS A 130 7.16 4.54 -8.16
CA CYS A 130 6.43 3.77 -9.17
C CYS A 130 6.88 2.32 -9.22
N ALA A 131 5.99 1.46 -9.70
CA ALA A 131 6.22 0.04 -9.96
C ALA A 131 5.26 -0.44 -11.04
N ILE A 132 5.57 -1.54 -11.71
CA ILE A 132 4.68 -2.16 -12.70
C ILE A 132 4.23 -3.51 -12.20
N TYR A 133 2.93 -3.74 -12.31
CA TYR A 133 2.27 -4.96 -11.88
C TYR A 133 1.46 -5.58 -13.02
N ARG A 134 1.33 -6.91 -12.96
CA ARG A 134 0.47 -7.68 -13.85
C ARG A 134 -0.79 -8.11 -13.12
N ARG A 135 -1.90 -8.20 -13.88
CA ARG A 135 -3.19 -8.72 -13.42
C ARG A 135 -3.11 -10.25 -13.29
N ASP A 136 -2.53 -10.71 -12.21
CA ASP A 136 -2.51 -12.12 -11.81
C ASP A 136 -3.29 -12.28 -10.49
N GLU A 137 -3.50 -13.51 -10.06
CA GLU A 137 -4.07 -13.82 -8.76
C GLU A 137 -3.05 -14.58 -7.89
N PRO A 138 -2.40 -13.86 -6.98
CA PRO A 138 -2.46 -12.43 -6.70
C PRO A 138 -1.68 -11.59 -7.73
N VAL A 139 -1.89 -10.28 -7.66
CA VAL A 139 -1.13 -9.31 -8.46
C VAL A 139 0.36 -9.55 -8.34
N SER A 140 1.03 -9.75 -9.49
CA SER A 140 2.46 -10.03 -9.57
C SER A 140 3.28 -8.80 -9.97
N GLU A 141 4.49 -8.71 -9.43
CA GLU A 141 5.43 -7.63 -9.73
C GLU A 141 6.15 -7.91 -11.05
N VAL A 142 6.11 -6.96 -11.98
CA VAL A 142 6.86 -6.99 -13.24
C VAL A 142 8.09 -6.09 -13.14
N ARG A 143 7.95 -4.93 -12.48
CA ARG A 143 9.04 -4.01 -12.18
C ARG A 143 8.94 -3.57 -10.73
N ALA A 144 10.04 -3.75 -10.02
CA ALA A 144 10.14 -3.43 -8.60
C ALA A 144 9.90 -1.93 -8.30
N PRO A 145 9.42 -1.60 -7.09
CA PRO A 145 9.29 -0.21 -6.66
C PRO A 145 10.58 0.59 -6.82
N ALA A 146 10.49 1.72 -7.49
CA ALA A 146 11.60 2.64 -7.71
C ALA A 146 11.16 4.08 -7.51
N LEU A 147 12.14 4.96 -7.31
CA LEU A 147 11.96 6.41 -7.29
C LEU A 147 12.32 6.95 -8.67
N GLU A 148 11.39 7.65 -9.31
CA GLU A 148 11.55 8.15 -10.66
C GLU A 148 11.22 9.64 -10.73
N ARG A 149 11.85 10.33 -11.68
CA ARG A 149 11.45 11.70 -12.01
C ARG A 149 10.11 11.67 -12.77
N PRO A 150 9.24 12.67 -12.58
CA PRO A 150 7.94 12.70 -13.26
C PRO A 150 8.04 12.53 -14.78
N GLN A 151 9.01 13.17 -15.41
CA GLN A 151 9.21 13.13 -16.86
C GLN A 151 9.48 11.73 -17.41
N SER A 152 10.02 10.83 -16.58
CA SER A 152 10.30 9.44 -16.98
C SER A 152 9.04 8.54 -16.94
N LEU A 153 7.99 8.93 -16.20
CA LEU A 153 6.82 8.06 -15.97
C LEU A 153 6.04 7.75 -17.24
N ALA A 154 5.74 8.77 -18.05
CA ALA A 154 5.00 8.58 -19.30
C ALA A 154 5.81 7.78 -20.34
N GLN A 155 7.13 7.98 -20.37
CA GLN A 155 8.04 7.19 -21.19
C GLN A 155 8.08 5.74 -20.71
N LEU A 156 8.19 5.52 -19.41
CA LEU A 156 8.17 4.19 -18.79
C LEU A 156 6.87 3.44 -19.15
N ALA A 157 5.72 4.09 -18.95
CA ALA A 157 4.41 3.53 -19.29
C ALA A 157 4.32 3.14 -20.79
N THR A 158 4.94 3.92 -21.67
CA THR A 158 4.96 3.66 -23.10
C THR A 158 5.89 2.49 -23.46
N VAL A 159 7.11 2.49 -22.94
CA VAL A 159 8.12 1.46 -23.21
C VAL A 159 7.68 0.10 -22.71
N GLU A 160 7.13 0.06 -21.51
CA GLU A 160 6.62 -1.19 -20.89
C GLU A 160 5.23 -1.58 -21.40
N LYS A 161 4.62 -0.76 -22.28
CA LYS A 161 3.31 -1.01 -22.90
C LYS A 161 2.20 -1.27 -21.84
N VAL A 162 2.17 -0.46 -20.79
CA VAL A 162 1.11 -0.58 -19.78
C VAL A 162 -0.24 -0.18 -20.34
N ASP A 163 -1.29 -0.83 -19.86
CA ASP A 163 -2.68 -0.56 -20.22
C ASP A 163 -3.34 0.44 -19.27
N ILE A 164 -2.88 0.42 -17.99
CA ILE A 164 -3.48 1.17 -16.90
C ILE A 164 -2.40 1.99 -16.21
N VAL A 165 -2.72 3.23 -15.87
CA VAL A 165 -1.89 4.06 -14.98
C VAL A 165 -2.75 4.48 -13.79
N ALA A 166 -2.28 4.20 -12.57
CA ALA A 166 -3.05 4.44 -11.36
C ALA A 166 -2.22 5.14 -10.27
N GLY A 167 -2.87 6.01 -9.51
CA GLY A 167 -2.31 6.72 -8.37
C GLY A 167 -2.21 8.23 -8.57
N ASN A 168 -1.98 8.95 -7.47
CA ASN A 168 -2.04 10.42 -7.43
C ASN A 168 -0.93 11.13 -8.22
N ALA A 169 0.11 10.42 -8.68
CA ALA A 169 1.10 10.99 -9.60
C ALA A 169 0.46 11.50 -10.90
N LEU A 170 -0.67 10.92 -11.32
CA LEU A 170 -1.45 11.40 -12.47
C LEU A 170 -1.97 12.82 -12.27
N THR A 171 -2.44 13.15 -11.09
CA THR A 171 -2.96 14.49 -10.75
C THR A 171 -1.83 15.45 -10.43
N VAL A 172 -0.88 15.04 -9.57
CA VAL A 172 0.22 15.89 -9.12
C VAL A 172 1.12 16.31 -10.28
N PHE A 173 1.34 15.43 -11.24
CA PHE A 173 2.19 15.66 -12.42
C PHE A 173 1.37 15.68 -13.71
N SER A 174 0.19 16.29 -13.71
CA SER A 174 -0.76 16.26 -14.83
C SER A 174 -0.19 16.70 -16.19
N GLY A 175 0.81 17.58 -16.21
CA GLY A 175 1.44 18.09 -17.44
C GLY A 175 2.40 17.14 -18.15
N ILE A 176 2.73 15.99 -17.55
CA ILE A 176 3.68 15.04 -18.18
C ILE A 176 3.01 13.90 -18.94
N TRP A 177 1.72 13.67 -18.72
CA TRP A 177 1.02 12.56 -19.33
C TRP A 177 0.63 12.89 -20.78
N LEU A 178 1.00 11.99 -21.69
CA LEU A 178 0.75 12.18 -23.13
C LEU A 178 -0.74 11.99 -23.41
N HIS A 179 -1.40 13.03 -23.93
CA HIS A 179 -2.83 13.01 -24.24
C HIS A 179 -3.22 12.01 -25.34
N ASP A 180 -2.26 11.58 -26.15
CA ASP A 180 -2.48 10.69 -27.30
C ASP A 180 -2.42 9.20 -26.94
N LYS A 181 -2.18 8.85 -25.67
CA LYS A 181 -2.09 7.46 -25.22
C LYS A 181 -3.42 7.02 -24.59
N ALA A 182 -3.94 5.91 -25.10
CA ALA A 182 -5.17 5.29 -24.62
C ALA A 182 -4.94 4.45 -23.35
N TRP A 183 -4.36 5.02 -22.30
CA TRP A 183 -4.30 4.36 -21.00
C TRP A 183 -5.63 4.50 -20.27
N ILE A 184 -5.99 3.47 -19.52
CA ILE A 184 -7.02 3.62 -18.49
C ILE A 184 -6.38 4.37 -17.31
N ALA A 185 -6.79 5.63 -17.11
CA ALA A 185 -6.24 6.50 -16.08
C ALA A 185 -7.09 6.47 -14.81
N LEU A 186 -6.48 6.15 -13.68
CA LEU A 186 -7.12 6.04 -12.37
C LEU A 186 -6.39 6.95 -11.33
N PRO A 187 -6.55 8.28 -11.41
CA PRO A 187 -5.78 9.23 -10.61
C PRO A 187 -6.11 9.20 -9.11
N ASP A 188 -7.34 8.82 -8.75
CA ASP A 188 -7.82 8.90 -7.37
C ASP A 188 -7.67 7.57 -6.60
N VAL A 189 -7.05 6.57 -7.22
CA VAL A 189 -6.80 5.30 -6.54
C VAL A 189 -5.63 5.43 -5.58
N THR A 190 -5.89 5.09 -4.34
CA THR A 190 -4.90 5.02 -3.26
C THR A 190 -4.77 3.58 -2.77
N PRO A 191 -3.66 3.19 -2.12
CA PRO A 191 -3.62 1.96 -1.35
C PRO A 191 -4.78 1.91 -0.35
N SER A 192 -5.24 0.72 -0.01
CA SER A 192 -6.29 0.56 1.01
C SER A 192 -6.03 -0.66 1.89
N ALA A 193 -6.51 -0.59 3.13
CA ALA A 193 -6.43 -1.71 4.05
C ALA A 193 -7.20 -2.94 3.54
N ALA A 194 -8.27 -2.76 2.76
CA ALA A 194 -8.99 -3.85 2.10
C ALA A 194 -8.09 -4.63 1.14
N SER A 195 -7.39 -3.93 0.24
CA SER A 195 -6.46 -4.58 -0.69
C SER A 195 -5.30 -5.24 0.03
N ILE A 196 -4.77 -4.59 1.09
CA ILE A 196 -3.73 -5.16 1.95
C ILE A 196 -4.24 -6.45 2.61
N ALA A 197 -5.48 -6.49 3.12
CA ALA A 197 -6.05 -7.68 3.77
C ALA A 197 -6.16 -8.86 2.81
N HIS A 198 -6.63 -8.65 1.58
CA HIS A 198 -6.70 -9.70 0.56
C HIS A 198 -5.33 -10.24 0.18
N LEU A 199 -4.36 -9.35 -0.08
CA LEU A 199 -3.00 -9.74 -0.40
C LEU A 199 -2.34 -10.48 0.77
N ALA A 200 -2.51 -10.00 1.99
CA ALA A 200 -1.95 -10.63 3.18
C ALA A 200 -2.55 -12.01 3.45
N ARG A 201 -3.84 -12.23 3.17
CA ARG A 201 -4.45 -13.55 3.24
C ARG A 201 -3.77 -14.53 2.28
N PHE A 202 -3.55 -14.10 1.05
CA PHE A 202 -2.83 -14.92 0.06
C PHE A 202 -1.39 -15.18 0.52
N ASP A 203 -0.67 -14.14 0.91
CA ASP A 203 0.72 -14.23 1.35
C ASP A 203 0.86 -15.16 2.57
N THR A 204 -0.12 -15.12 3.50
CA THR A 204 -0.18 -16.03 4.65
C THR A 204 -0.35 -17.49 4.22
N ALA A 205 -1.23 -17.76 3.26
CA ALA A 205 -1.44 -19.13 2.75
C ALA A 205 -0.19 -19.71 2.07
N HIS A 206 0.71 -18.85 1.60
CA HIS A 206 1.99 -19.22 1.00
C HIS A 206 3.18 -19.14 1.95
N GLY A 207 2.93 -18.93 3.25
CA GLY A 207 3.98 -18.90 4.27
C GLY A 207 4.80 -17.61 4.30
N LEU A 208 4.37 -16.56 3.58
CA LEU A 208 5.05 -15.26 3.50
C LEU A 208 4.67 -14.38 4.69
N THR A 209 4.95 -14.86 5.89
CA THR A 209 4.68 -14.14 7.14
C THR A 209 5.96 -13.95 7.93
N LEU A 210 6.02 -12.91 8.76
CA LEU A 210 7.14 -12.58 9.61
C LEU A 210 6.79 -12.73 11.09
N ALA A 211 7.80 -12.96 11.93
CA ALA A 211 7.65 -12.71 13.36
C ALA A 211 7.48 -11.20 13.60
N PRO A 212 6.71 -10.78 14.62
CA PRO A 212 6.47 -9.37 14.87
C PRO A 212 7.76 -8.54 14.97
N GLU A 213 8.81 -9.08 15.56
CA GLU A 213 10.10 -8.43 15.73
C GLU A 213 10.86 -8.15 14.42
N GLN A 214 10.49 -8.86 13.37
CA GLN A 214 11.06 -8.71 12.02
C GLN A 214 10.30 -7.71 11.16
N ALA A 215 9.13 -7.22 11.63
CA ALA A 215 8.35 -6.25 10.88
C ALA A 215 9.08 -4.93 10.76
N ALA A 216 9.24 -4.45 9.53
CA ALA A 216 9.85 -3.17 9.24
C ALA A 216 9.21 -2.53 8.00
N PRO A 217 9.14 -1.19 7.92
CA PRO A 217 8.81 -0.50 6.68
C PRO A 217 9.85 -0.74 5.59
N VAL A 218 9.40 -0.72 4.35
CA VAL A 218 10.27 -0.78 3.17
C VAL A 218 10.49 0.64 2.65
N TYR A 219 11.73 1.09 2.67
CA TYR A 219 12.11 2.41 2.17
C TYR A 219 12.71 2.28 0.78
N VAL A 220 12.08 2.93 -0.21
CA VAL A 220 12.57 2.98 -1.59
C VAL A 220 13.52 4.17 -1.78
N ARG A 221 13.38 5.23 -0.96
CA ARG A 221 14.29 6.37 -0.96
C ARG A 221 15.37 6.16 0.10
N ASP A 222 16.62 5.96 -0.32
CA ASP A 222 17.76 5.73 0.57
C ASP A 222 18.23 7.01 1.29
N ARG A 223 18.00 8.20 0.70
CA ARG A 223 18.43 9.49 1.27
C ARG A 223 17.25 10.46 1.36
N VAL A 224 16.86 10.80 2.57
CA VAL A 224 15.73 11.72 2.85
C VAL A 224 16.17 13.18 2.95
N ALA A 225 17.45 13.46 3.21
CA ALA A 225 17.98 14.81 3.35
C ALA A 225 19.44 14.90 2.90
N LEU A 226 19.79 16.01 2.25
CA LEU A 226 21.18 16.39 2.03
C LEU A 226 21.83 16.69 3.38
N THR A 227 23.07 16.26 3.57
CA THR A 227 23.89 16.67 4.71
C THR A 227 24.11 18.19 4.69
N ILE A 228 24.55 18.77 5.80
CA ILE A 228 24.82 20.21 5.89
C ILE A 228 25.92 20.61 4.86
N GLU A 229 26.86 19.74 4.58
CA GLU A 229 27.92 19.96 3.60
C GLU A 229 27.38 19.93 2.15
N GLU A 230 26.54 18.96 1.81
CA GLU A 230 25.88 18.86 0.50
C GLU A 230 24.93 20.04 0.24
N ARG A 231 24.22 20.57 1.26
CA ARG A 231 23.41 21.79 1.14
C ARG A 231 24.22 23.03 0.83
N ARG A 232 25.46 23.13 1.38
CA ARG A 232 26.37 24.26 1.12
C ARG A 232 26.96 24.22 -0.30
N GLN A 233 26.99 23.05 -0.94
CA GLN A 233 27.51 22.90 -2.31
C GLN A 233 26.46 23.19 -3.39
N VAL A 234 25.17 23.21 -3.02
CA VAL A 234 24.03 23.44 -3.93
C VAL A 234 23.43 24.84 -3.78
N ALA A 235 23.85 25.60 -2.76
CA ALA A 235 23.50 27.01 -2.55
C ALA A 235 24.52 27.94 -3.19
#